data_609a220f9334c00b37d7c00fb5e88d59
#
_entry.id   609a220f9334c00b37d7c00fb5e88d59
#
_cell.length_a   1.000
_cell.length_b   1.000
_cell.length_c   1.000
_cell.angle_alpha   90.00
_cell.angle_beta   90.00
_cell.angle_gamma   90.00
#
_symmetry.space_group_name_H-M   'P 1'
#
loop_
_entity.id
_entity.type
_entity.pdbx_description
1 polymer ?
#
loop_
_entity_poly.entity_id
_entity_poly.type
_entity_poly.pdbx_seq_one_letter_code
_entity_poly.pdbx_strand_id
1 'polypeptide(L)'
;MEGFEMGKVKVLTARQAADLIKDGDTVTLSGFVANGIAEALNAAAEERFLETGHPKDLTLFWVAGTGNKDGSHADHYAHEGMVKKVIGGHFNFVPKICEMLSENKIEGYNVPQGAIAQMLRDNAARKV
;
A
#
# COMPACT_ATOMS: atom_id res chain seq x y z
N MET A 1 -21.36 -31.85 16.48
CA MET A 1 -21.08 -30.43 16.09
C MET A 1 -19.69 -30.11 16.61
N GLU A 2 -18.72 -30.22 15.73
CA GLU A 2 -17.35 -29.77 16.03
C GLU A 2 -17.35 -28.27 16.14
N GLY A 3 -17.00 -27.76 17.32
CA GLY A 3 -16.94 -26.33 17.57
C GLY A 3 -15.90 -25.66 16.62
N PHE A 4 -16.32 -24.64 15.94
CA PHE A 4 -15.42 -23.72 15.22
C PHE A 4 -14.51 -23.06 16.28
N GLU A 5 -13.31 -23.59 16.49
CA GLU A 5 -12.28 -22.86 17.23
C GLU A 5 -11.91 -21.64 16.41
N MET A 6 -12.47 -20.49 16.79
CA MET A 6 -11.98 -19.21 16.29
C MET A 6 -10.53 -19.07 16.74
N GLY A 7 -9.61 -19.22 15.81
CA GLY A 7 -8.18 -19.04 16.08
C GLY A 7 -7.96 -17.70 16.78
N LYS A 8 -7.14 -17.68 17.81
CA LYS A 8 -6.80 -16.44 18.53
C LYS A 8 -6.22 -15.43 17.54
N VAL A 9 -6.81 -14.24 17.49
CA VAL A 9 -6.29 -13.12 16.70
C VAL A 9 -4.89 -12.79 17.22
N LYS A 10 -3.91 -12.75 16.31
CA LYS A 10 -2.54 -12.35 16.65
C LYS A 10 -2.46 -10.85 16.80
N VAL A 11 -1.94 -10.37 17.92
CA VAL A 11 -1.60 -8.98 18.12
C VAL A 11 -0.11 -8.81 17.82
N LEU A 12 0.21 -7.95 16.86
CA LEU A 12 1.57 -7.72 16.37
C LEU A 12 1.98 -6.26 16.60
N THR A 13 3.26 -6.01 16.77
CA THR A 13 3.81 -4.66 16.64
C THR A 13 3.78 -4.23 15.16
N ALA A 14 3.89 -2.93 14.88
CA ALA A 14 3.94 -2.42 13.52
C ALA A 14 5.10 -3.06 12.72
N ARG A 15 6.26 -3.24 13.32
CA ARG A 15 7.40 -3.91 12.69
C ARG A 15 7.10 -5.37 12.35
N GLN A 16 6.55 -6.13 13.28
CA GLN A 16 6.16 -7.52 13.03
C GLN A 16 5.12 -7.63 11.93
N ALA A 17 4.19 -6.67 11.82
CA ALA A 17 3.22 -6.62 10.74
C ALA A 17 3.90 -6.26 9.41
N ALA A 18 4.81 -5.31 9.39
CA ALA A 18 5.60 -4.97 8.21
C ALA A 18 6.45 -6.15 7.70
N ASP A 19 6.94 -7.01 8.61
CA ASP A 19 7.71 -8.21 8.27
C ASP A 19 6.89 -9.28 7.51
N LEU A 20 5.56 -9.18 7.51
CA LEU A 20 4.70 -10.06 6.72
C LEU A 20 4.66 -9.71 5.23
N ILE A 21 5.03 -8.47 4.87
CA ILE A 21 5.05 -8.02 3.48
C ILE A 21 6.24 -8.68 2.76
N LYS A 22 5.96 -9.32 1.63
CA LYS A 22 6.96 -10.00 0.81
C LYS A 22 7.29 -9.18 -0.43
N ASP A 23 8.45 -9.46 -1.02
CA ASP A 23 8.83 -8.89 -2.30
C ASP A 23 7.78 -9.21 -3.37
N GLY A 24 7.42 -8.22 -4.15
CA GLY A 24 6.43 -8.34 -5.21
C GLY A 24 4.96 -8.31 -4.78
N ASP A 25 4.68 -8.19 -3.48
CA ASP A 25 3.30 -8.12 -2.98
C ASP A 25 2.56 -6.88 -3.49
N THR A 26 1.24 -7.01 -3.54
CA THR A 26 0.34 -5.86 -3.69
C THR A 26 -0.15 -5.42 -2.31
N VAL A 27 0.18 -4.20 -1.93
CA VAL A 27 -0.20 -3.60 -0.65
C VAL A 27 -1.34 -2.62 -0.89
N THR A 28 -2.49 -2.90 -0.29
CA THR A 28 -3.64 -1.99 -0.34
C THR A 28 -3.58 -1.02 0.82
N LEU A 29 -3.52 0.26 0.51
CA LEU A 29 -3.53 1.34 1.49
C LEU A 29 -4.97 1.80 1.73
N SER A 30 -5.40 1.75 3.00
CA SER A 30 -6.72 2.22 3.43
C SER A 30 -6.72 3.73 3.67
N GLY A 31 -7.91 4.28 3.84
CA GLY A 31 -8.11 5.67 4.20
C GLY A 31 -8.42 6.59 3.03
N PHE A 32 -8.65 7.86 3.38
CA PHE A 32 -8.93 8.93 2.42
C PHE A 32 -8.19 10.20 2.84
N VAL A 33 -7.36 10.73 1.96
CA VAL A 33 -6.44 11.85 2.26
C VAL A 33 -5.59 11.48 3.47
N ALA A 34 -5.76 12.14 4.61
CA ALA A 34 -5.04 11.87 5.86
C ALA A 34 -5.88 11.13 6.92
N ASN A 35 -7.09 10.65 6.57
CA ASN A 35 -8.00 10.02 7.52
C ASN A 35 -8.04 8.51 7.36
N GLY A 36 -8.01 7.78 8.49
CA GLY A 36 -8.11 6.33 8.51
C GLY A 36 -6.90 5.61 7.94
N ILE A 37 -5.74 6.22 7.97
CA ILE A 37 -4.47 5.69 7.47
C ILE A 37 -3.76 4.92 8.58
N ALA A 38 -3.22 3.76 8.25
CA ALA A 38 -2.39 2.96 9.14
C ALA A 38 -0.93 3.45 9.12
N GLU A 39 -0.69 4.69 9.55
CA GLU A 39 0.59 5.37 9.39
C GLU A 39 1.76 4.63 10.05
N ALA A 40 1.54 4.08 11.24
CA ALA A 40 2.56 3.29 11.93
C ALA A 40 3.02 2.05 11.14
N LEU A 41 2.13 1.45 10.34
CA LEU A 41 2.47 0.32 9.47
C LEU A 41 3.26 0.79 8.25
N ASN A 42 2.89 1.92 7.66
CA ASN A 42 3.60 2.50 6.51
C ASN A 42 5.03 2.90 6.91
N ALA A 43 5.19 3.59 8.03
CA ALA A 43 6.50 3.96 8.57
C ALA A 43 7.37 2.73 8.88
N ALA A 44 6.79 1.69 9.49
CA ALA A 44 7.52 0.46 9.79
C ALA A 44 7.95 -0.30 8.52
N ALA A 45 7.16 -0.24 7.45
CA ALA A 45 7.54 -0.82 6.15
C ALA A 45 8.73 -0.07 5.53
N GLU A 46 8.73 1.27 5.61
CA GLU A 46 9.85 2.11 5.18
C GLU A 46 11.12 1.81 5.97
N GLU A 47 11.03 1.82 7.30
CA GLU A 47 12.16 1.51 8.18
C GLU A 47 12.79 0.16 7.84
N ARG A 48 11.96 -0.86 7.66
CA ARG A 48 12.42 -2.19 7.26
C ARG A 48 13.14 -2.16 5.92
N PHE A 49 12.61 -1.46 4.93
CA PHE A 49 13.25 -1.33 3.63
C PHE A 49 14.61 -0.64 3.74
N LEU A 50 14.70 0.46 4.48
CA LEU A 50 15.94 1.21 4.67
C LEU A 50 17.03 0.38 5.38
N GLU A 51 16.63 -0.49 6.31
CA GLU A 51 17.53 -1.37 7.04
C GLU A 51 17.99 -2.60 6.25
N THR A 52 17.06 -3.20 5.48
CA THR A 52 17.28 -4.55 4.92
C THR A 52 17.27 -4.59 3.39
N GLY A 53 16.80 -3.53 2.74
CA GLY A 53 16.51 -3.52 1.31
C GLY A 53 15.25 -4.30 0.91
N HIS A 54 14.42 -4.69 1.87
CA HIS A 54 13.16 -5.43 1.67
C HIS A 54 12.01 -4.78 2.46
N PRO A 55 10.77 -4.84 1.97
CA PRO A 55 10.31 -5.52 0.74
C PRO A 55 10.67 -4.75 -0.53
N LYS A 56 10.76 -5.46 -1.66
CA LYS A 56 11.05 -4.91 -2.99
C LYS A 56 9.90 -5.08 -3.96
N ASP A 57 9.90 -4.28 -5.01
CA ASP A 57 9.04 -4.45 -6.19
C ASP A 57 7.54 -4.47 -5.85
N LEU A 58 7.14 -3.72 -4.83
CA LEU A 58 5.75 -3.66 -4.39
C LEU A 58 4.85 -2.99 -5.44
N THR A 59 3.61 -3.45 -5.50
CA THR A 59 2.51 -2.72 -6.12
C THR A 59 1.68 -2.08 -5.02
N LEU A 60 1.53 -0.76 -5.03
CA LEU A 60 0.63 -0.06 -4.13
C LEU A 60 -0.73 0.14 -4.78
N PHE A 61 -1.77 0.02 -3.98
CA PHE A 61 -3.14 0.12 -4.45
C PHE A 61 -3.99 0.93 -3.45
N TRP A 62 -4.69 1.96 -3.92
CA TRP A 62 -5.63 2.73 -3.11
C TRP A 62 -6.82 3.22 -3.91
N VAL A 63 -7.97 3.42 -3.24
CA VAL A 63 -9.26 3.65 -3.91
C VAL A 63 -9.41 5.07 -4.44
N ALA A 64 -9.12 6.07 -3.62
CA ALA A 64 -9.27 7.48 -3.99
C ALA A 64 -7.91 8.18 -4.01
N GLY A 65 -7.63 9.03 -3.04
CA GLY A 65 -6.33 9.65 -2.84
C GLY A 65 -5.85 9.41 -1.42
N THR A 66 -4.59 9.06 -1.26
CA THR A 66 -3.93 8.90 0.03
C THR A 66 -2.77 9.88 0.13
N GLY A 67 -2.48 10.37 1.32
CA GLY A 67 -1.39 11.29 1.56
C GLY A 67 -1.82 12.66 2.07
N ASN A 68 -0.84 13.45 2.49
CA ASN A 68 -1.05 14.78 3.05
C ASN A 68 -0.02 15.82 2.53
N LYS A 69 0.71 15.50 1.48
CA LYS A 69 1.80 16.33 0.90
C LYS A 69 2.99 16.59 1.84
N ASP A 70 3.12 15.83 2.91
CA ASP A 70 4.15 15.96 3.94
C ASP A 70 5.16 14.80 3.97
N GLY A 71 5.08 13.90 2.99
CA GLY A 71 5.95 12.73 2.89
C GLY A 71 5.48 11.52 3.68
N SER A 72 4.28 11.59 4.28
CA SER A 72 3.64 10.49 4.98
C SER A 72 2.83 9.57 4.05
N HIS A 73 2.20 8.54 4.59
CA HIS A 73 1.27 7.63 3.93
C HIS A 73 1.96 6.83 2.82
N ALA A 74 1.49 6.93 1.56
CA ALA A 74 2.08 6.20 0.45
C ALA A 74 3.50 6.69 0.10
N ASP A 75 3.87 7.91 0.49
CA ASP A 75 5.22 8.44 0.27
C ASP A 75 6.30 7.72 1.08
N HIS A 76 5.95 6.97 2.14
CA HIS A 76 6.86 6.06 2.83
C HIS A 76 7.42 4.95 1.92
N TYR A 77 6.70 4.60 0.88
CA TYR A 77 7.13 3.58 -0.08
C TYR A 77 7.91 4.15 -1.27
N ALA A 78 8.06 5.48 -1.36
CA ALA A 78 8.68 6.16 -2.49
C ALA A 78 10.22 6.06 -2.48
N HIS A 79 10.72 4.84 -2.50
CA HIS A 79 12.14 4.51 -2.60
C HIS A 79 12.39 3.64 -3.83
N GLU A 80 13.51 3.89 -4.52
CA GLU A 80 13.92 3.07 -5.67
C GLU A 80 14.11 1.61 -5.25
N GLY A 81 13.45 0.71 -5.96
CA GLY A 81 13.45 -0.72 -5.66
C GLY A 81 12.41 -1.16 -4.63
N MET A 82 11.85 -0.27 -3.81
CA MET A 82 10.77 -0.63 -2.88
C MET A 82 9.42 -0.75 -3.59
N VAL A 83 9.05 0.27 -4.36
CA VAL A 83 7.82 0.27 -5.16
C VAL A 83 8.16 0.21 -6.65
N LYS A 84 7.40 -0.56 -7.41
CA LYS A 84 7.50 -0.63 -8.87
C LYS A 84 6.26 -0.12 -9.57
N LYS A 85 5.12 -0.17 -8.92
CA LYS A 85 3.83 0.14 -9.53
C LYS A 85 2.87 0.76 -8.51
N VAL A 86 2.11 1.74 -8.96
CA VAL A 86 1.04 2.36 -8.17
C VAL A 86 -0.25 2.40 -8.96
N ILE A 87 -1.36 2.02 -8.32
CA ILE A 87 -2.72 2.03 -8.87
C ILE A 87 -3.60 2.81 -7.91
N GLY A 88 -4.18 3.91 -8.37
CA GLY A 88 -4.96 4.75 -7.47
C GLY A 88 -5.95 5.67 -8.19
N GLY A 89 -6.87 6.24 -7.43
CA GLY A 89 -7.84 7.19 -7.94
C GLY A 89 -7.20 8.52 -8.37
N HIS A 90 -6.21 8.99 -7.62
CA HIS A 90 -5.32 10.09 -8.01
C HIS A 90 -4.05 10.10 -7.13
N PHE A 91 -3.03 10.86 -7.56
CA PHE A 91 -1.71 10.88 -6.92
C PHE A 91 -1.35 12.25 -6.29
N ASN A 92 -2.28 13.20 -6.28
CA ASN A 92 -1.99 14.61 -5.95
C ASN A 92 -1.52 14.87 -4.51
N PHE A 93 -1.71 13.91 -3.60
CA PHE A 93 -1.32 14.04 -2.19
C PHE A 93 -0.01 13.33 -1.83
N VAL A 94 0.66 12.71 -2.80
CA VAL A 94 1.89 11.91 -2.62
C VAL A 94 3.01 12.43 -3.52
N PRO A 95 3.64 13.55 -3.15
CA PRO A 95 4.60 14.25 -4.00
C PRO A 95 5.82 13.40 -4.38
N LYS A 96 6.34 12.57 -3.48
CA LYS A 96 7.49 11.69 -3.78
C LYS A 96 7.13 10.61 -4.81
N ILE A 97 5.96 10.01 -4.70
CA ILE A 97 5.44 9.08 -5.72
C ILE A 97 5.25 9.80 -7.06
N CYS A 98 4.72 11.04 -7.06
CA CYS A 98 4.58 11.83 -8.29
C CYS A 98 5.94 12.12 -8.94
N GLU A 99 6.97 12.40 -8.18
CA GLU A 99 8.33 12.62 -8.67
C GLU A 99 8.85 11.34 -9.36
N MET A 100 8.74 10.18 -8.71
CA MET A 100 9.15 8.90 -9.29
C MET A 100 8.38 8.55 -10.58
N LEU A 101 7.08 8.88 -10.64
CA LEU A 101 6.28 8.73 -11.86
C LEU A 101 6.77 9.66 -12.99
N SER A 102 7.05 10.91 -12.67
CA SER A 102 7.55 11.91 -13.65
C SER A 102 8.91 11.53 -14.22
N GLU A 103 9.73 10.87 -13.43
CA GLU A 103 11.05 10.37 -13.81
C GLU A 103 11.03 8.98 -14.47
N ASN A 104 9.84 8.40 -14.70
CA ASN A 104 9.65 7.05 -15.23
C ASN A 104 10.37 5.95 -14.42
N LYS A 105 10.52 6.13 -13.11
CA LYS A 105 11.12 5.14 -12.21
C LYS A 105 10.15 4.04 -11.80
N ILE A 106 8.85 4.34 -11.83
CA ILE A 106 7.77 3.41 -11.48
C ILE A 106 6.61 3.51 -12.47
N GLU A 107 5.77 2.47 -12.53
CA GLU A 107 4.53 2.48 -13.31
C GLU A 107 3.39 3.11 -12.51
N GLY A 108 2.57 3.93 -13.16
CA GLY A 108 1.38 4.55 -12.56
C GLY A 108 0.11 4.32 -13.36
N TYR A 109 -0.94 3.89 -12.68
CA TYR A 109 -2.27 3.70 -13.27
C TYR A 109 -3.29 4.54 -12.50
N ASN A 110 -3.77 5.58 -13.14
CA ASN A 110 -4.86 6.39 -12.61
C ASN A 110 -6.19 5.77 -13.06
N VAL A 111 -6.96 5.25 -12.11
CA VAL A 111 -8.20 4.51 -12.38
C VAL A 111 -9.35 5.18 -11.63
N PRO A 112 -10.52 5.37 -12.27
CA PRO A 112 -11.68 5.94 -11.60
C PRO A 112 -12.04 5.17 -10.33
N GLN A 113 -12.36 5.89 -9.24
CA GLN A 113 -12.66 5.30 -7.93
C GLN A 113 -13.71 4.20 -7.97
N GLY A 114 -14.79 4.38 -8.76
CA GLY A 114 -15.83 3.37 -8.92
C GLY A 114 -15.33 2.07 -9.56
N ALA A 115 -14.42 2.17 -10.53
CA ALA A 115 -13.78 1.01 -11.14
C ALA A 115 -12.88 0.28 -10.13
N ILE A 116 -12.09 1.02 -9.33
CA ILE A 116 -11.25 0.43 -8.28
C ILE A 116 -12.10 -0.30 -7.24
N ALA A 117 -13.22 0.30 -6.79
CA ALA A 117 -14.14 -0.36 -5.86
C ALA A 117 -14.70 -1.67 -6.44
N GLN A 118 -15.00 -1.70 -7.74
CA GLN A 118 -15.44 -2.91 -8.42
C GLN A 118 -14.31 -3.94 -8.53
N MET A 119 -13.08 -3.52 -8.85
CA MET A 119 -11.91 -4.41 -8.88
C MET A 119 -11.69 -5.13 -7.55
N LEU A 120 -11.85 -4.44 -6.42
CA LEU A 120 -11.75 -5.06 -5.09
C LEU A 120 -12.82 -6.14 -4.87
N ARG A 121 -14.06 -5.89 -5.27
CA ARG A 121 -15.16 -6.87 -5.19
C ARG A 121 -14.89 -8.07 -6.08
N ASP A 122 -14.47 -7.84 -7.31
CA ASP A 122 -14.23 -8.90 -8.29
C ASP A 122 -13.04 -9.76 -7.86
N ASN A 123 -11.98 -9.16 -7.32
CA ASN A 123 -10.86 -9.89 -6.76
C ASN A 123 -11.29 -10.74 -5.56
N ALA A 124 -12.06 -10.21 -4.63
CA ALA A 124 -12.60 -10.97 -3.50
C ALA A 124 -13.50 -12.12 -3.95
N ALA A 125 -14.27 -11.93 -5.01
CA ALA A 125 -15.12 -12.95 -5.61
C ALA A 125 -14.39 -13.92 -6.56
N ARG A 126 -13.06 -13.74 -6.74
CA ARG A 126 -12.23 -14.50 -7.70
C ARG A 126 -12.80 -14.49 -9.13
N LYS A 127 -13.39 -13.36 -9.53
CA LYS A 127 -13.81 -13.14 -10.92
C LYS A 127 -12.62 -12.69 -11.74
N VAL A 128 -12.59 -13.13 -12.99
CA VAL A 128 -11.60 -12.73 -13.99
C VAL A 128 -12.15 -11.56 -14.78
#